data_680b6fd6e698420faa3ab415e13c27a8
#
_entry.id   680b6fd6e698420faa3ab415e13c27a8
#
_cell.length_a   1.000
_cell.length_b   1.000
_cell.length_c   1.000
_cell.angle_alpha   90.00
_cell.angle_beta   90.00
_cell.angle_gamma   90.00
#
_symmetry.space_group_name_H-M   'P 1'
#
loop_
_entity.id
_entity.type
_entity.pdbx_description
1 polymer ?
#
loop_
_entity_poly.entity_id
_entity_poly.type
_entity_poly.pdbx_seq_one_letter_code
_entity_poly.pdbx_strand_id
1 'polypeptide(L)'
;QDLERSIGLLDNAPVSIPKGFVNKATVLALRARVNMVMNRWEQAYADANSVIEMGEYSPYGRLELRKIQQSFASISHPSWIWGISNIDDDSDSENLRNWAAHVNSFLRGYTEVGTWRKISKRLFNSINSSDVRRMWFLNENGTSDRLNASEQQYVDSVAMPAYTQVKFGYPENGLGERNFQVDIPLIR
;
A
#
# COMPACT_ATOMS: atom_id res chain seq x y z
N GLN A 1 -13.35 23.70 9.36
CA GLN A 1 -13.62 24.81 8.42
C GLN A 1 -13.03 24.54 7.03
N ASP A 2 -11.70 24.33 6.86
CA ASP A 2 -11.10 24.20 5.52
C ASP A 2 -11.59 22.97 4.77
N LEU A 3 -11.66 21.80 5.42
CA LEU A 3 -12.18 20.58 4.80
C LEU A 3 -13.68 20.70 4.44
N GLU A 4 -14.49 21.37 5.23
CA GLU A 4 -15.89 21.63 4.92
C GLU A 4 -16.04 22.53 3.69
N ARG A 5 -15.23 23.59 3.63
CA ARG A 5 -15.18 24.48 2.46
C ARG A 5 -14.75 23.72 1.21
N SER A 6 -13.74 22.86 1.33
CA SER A 6 -13.25 22.04 0.22
C SER A 6 -14.31 21.08 -0.30
N ILE A 7 -15.10 20.45 0.56
CA ILE A 7 -16.22 19.58 0.16
C ILE A 7 -17.23 20.39 -0.68
N GLY A 8 -17.64 21.56 -0.20
CA GLY A 8 -18.59 22.42 -0.94
C GLY A 8 -18.06 22.88 -2.30
N LEU A 9 -16.77 23.12 -2.44
CA LEU A 9 -16.16 23.46 -3.72
C LEU A 9 -16.13 22.26 -4.68
N LEU A 10 -15.94 21.04 -4.16
CA LEU A 10 -15.88 19.82 -4.94
C LEU A 10 -17.24 19.23 -5.29
N ASP A 11 -18.34 19.72 -4.71
CA ASP A 11 -19.70 19.30 -5.09
C ASP A 11 -20.03 19.59 -6.56
N ASN A 12 -19.38 20.60 -7.14
CA ASN A 12 -19.54 20.97 -8.54
C ASN A 12 -18.35 20.52 -9.43
N ALA A 13 -17.42 19.73 -8.89
CA ALA A 13 -16.28 19.24 -9.64
C ALA A 13 -16.70 18.12 -10.62
N PRO A 14 -15.92 17.86 -11.69
CA PRO A 14 -16.16 16.75 -12.58
C PRO A 14 -16.25 15.42 -11.81
N VAL A 15 -17.17 14.56 -12.25
CA VAL A 15 -17.43 13.26 -11.60
C VAL A 15 -16.20 12.36 -11.60
N SER A 16 -15.32 12.48 -12.59
CA SER A 16 -14.11 11.67 -12.70
C SER A 16 -12.86 12.53 -12.54
N ILE A 17 -12.29 12.50 -11.34
CA ILE A 17 -10.97 13.09 -11.06
C ILE A 17 -10.00 11.94 -10.81
N PRO A 18 -8.84 11.88 -11.54
CA PRO A 18 -7.84 10.83 -11.31
C PRO A 18 -7.36 10.79 -9.85
N LYS A 19 -7.08 9.59 -9.34
CA LYS A 19 -6.70 9.37 -7.92
C LYS A 19 -5.38 10.05 -7.49
N GLY A 20 -4.58 10.55 -8.43
CA GLY A 20 -3.43 11.41 -8.17
C GLY A 20 -3.81 12.84 -7.73
N PHE A 21 -5.07 13.23 -7.91
CA PHE A 21 -5.58 14.55 -7.54
C PHE A 21 -6.57 14.45 -6.39
N VAL A 22 -6.73 15.56 -5.68
CA VAL A 22 -7.70 15.64 -4.59
C VAL A 22 -9.11 15.70 -5.15
N ASN A 23 -9.94 14.74 -4.80
CA ASN A 23 -11.35 14.66 -5.11
C ASN A 23 -12.21 14.70 -3.83
N LYS A 24 -13.53 14.69 -3.96
CA LYS A 24 -14.45 14.73 -2.81
C LYS A 24 -14.23 13.57 -1.84
N ALA A 25 -13.99 12.35 -2.35
CA ALA A 25 -13.72 11.20 -1.51
C ALA A 25 -12.44 11.38 -0.67
N THR A 26 -11.40 11.99 -1.26
CA THR A 26 -10.15 12.32 -0.56
C THR A 26 -10.41 13.24 0.63
N VAL A 27 -11.20 14.31 0.42
CA VAL A 27 -11.48 15.29 1.48
C VAL A 27 -12.35 14.68 2.58
N LEU A 28 -13.36 13.90 2.22
CA LEU A 28 -14.19 13.16 3.18
C LEU A 28 -13.37 12.19 4.02
N ALA A 29 -12.50 11.40 3.38
CA ALA A 29 -11.63 10.43 4.07
C ALA A 29 -10.63 11.14 5.02
N LEU A 30 -10.08 12.29 4.62
CA LEU A 30 -9.26 13.12 5.50
C LEU A 30 -10.06 13.67 6.67
N ARG A 31 -11.28 14.18 6.43
CA ARG A 31 -12.14 14.70 7.51
C ARG A 31 -12.56 13.61 8.47
N ALA A 32 -12.85 12.40 7.98
CA ALA A 32 -13.11 11.23 8.82
C ALA A 32 -11.94 10.97 9.79
N ARG A 33 -10.70 10.97 9.29
CA ARG A 33 -9.50 10.79 10.13
C ARG A 33 -9.34 11.90 11.17
N VAL A 34 -9.55 13.16 10.78
CA VAL A 34 -9.51 14.30 11.72
C VAL A 34 -10.59 14.14 12.79
N ASN A 35 -11.81 13.79 12.41
CA ASN A 35 -12.91 13.57 13.34
C ASN A 35 -12.62 12.40 14.31
N MET A 36 -12.00 11.31 13.84
CA MET A 36 -11.55 10.22 14.72
C MET A 36 -10.56 10.70 15.77
N VAL A 37 -9.55 11.47 15.40
CA VAL A 37 -8.56 12.02 16.36
C VAL A 37 -9.20 12.99 17.34
N MET A 38 -10.27 13.67 16.93
CA MET A 38 -11.05 14.57 17.79
C MET A 38 -12.13 13.86 18.61
N ASN A 39 -12.21 12.53 18.58
CA ASN A 39 -13.25 11.71 19.21
C ASN A 39 -14.69 12.03 18.75
N ARG A 40 -14.84 12.54 17.52
CA ARG A 40 -16.13 12.82 16.89
C ARG A 40 -16.56 11.63 16.04
N TRP A 41 -16.93 10.55 16.71
CA TRP A 41 -17.14 9.24 16.08
C TRP A 41 -18.29 9.22 15.08
N GLU A 42 -19.40 9.91 15.36
CA GLU A 42 -20.56 9.99 14.45
C GLU A 42 -20.20 10.69 13.13
N GLN A 43 -19.48 11.81 13.22
CA GLN A 43 -19.02 12.55 12.05
C GLN A 43 -17.99 11.75 11.25
N ALA A 44 -17.08 11.08 11.94
CA ALA A 44 -16.10 10.19 11.28
C ALA A 44 -16.79 9.04 10.55
N TYR A 45 -17.79 8.43 11.16
CA TYR A 45 -18.59 7.37 10.54
C TYR A 45 -19.36 7.90 9.30
N ALA A 46 -20.03 9.02 9.43
CA ALA A 46 -20.80 9.61 8.34
C ALA A 46 -19.92 9.91 7.11
N ASP A 47 -18.74 10.49 7.34
CA ASP A 47 -17.80 10.80 6.25
C ASP A 47 -17.25 9.52 5.59
N ALA A 48 -16.85 8.53 6.38
CA ALA A 48 -16.35 7.27 5.86
C ALA A 48 -17.43 6.51 5.08
N ASN A 49 -18.66 6.48 5.61
CA ASN A 49 -19.80 5.84 4.94
C ASN A 49 -20.13 6.51 3.62
N SER A 50 -20.10 7.85 3.57
CA SER A 50 -20.31 8.59 2.32
C SER A 50 -19.31 8.19 1.23
N VAL A 51 -18.05 7.93 1.57
CA VAL A 51 -17.04 7.46 0.60
C VAL A 51 -17.37 6.04 0.12
N ILE A 52 -17.81 5.15 1.02
CA ILE A 52 -18.21 3.78 0.66
C ILE A 52 -19.42 3.79 -0.27
N GLU A 53 -20.41 4.63 0.01
CA GLU A 53 -21.65 4.75 -0.78
C GLU A 53 -21.42 5.31 -2.19
N MET A 54 -20.29 5.95 -2.47
CA MET A 54 -19.92 6.35 -3.83
C MET A 54 -19.74 5.15 -4.76
N GLY A 55 -19.48 3.94 -4.23
CA GLY A 55 -19.33 2.70 -5.00
C GLY A 55 -18.06 2.57 -5.83
N GLU A 56 -17.21 3.60 -5.83
CA GLU A 56 -15.94 3.62 -6.59
C GLU A 56 -14.78 2.97 -5.84
N TYR A 57 -14.93 2.80 -4.53
CA TYR A 57 -13.87 2.35 -3.64
C TYR A 57 -14.28 1.06 -2.94
N SER A 58 -13.35 0.11 -2.90
CA SER A 58 -13.57 -1.15 -2.19
C SER A 58 -12.27 -1.63 -1.54
N PRO A 59 -12.32 -2.23 -0.35
CA PRO A 59 -11.14 -2.81 0.26
C PRO A 59 -10.63 -3.99 -0.56
N TYR A 60 -9.34 -4.33 -0.40
CA TYR A 60 -8.79 -5.56 -0.96
C TYR A 60 -9.55 -6.78 -0.47
N GLY A 61 -9.96 -7.64 -1.39
CA GLY A 61 -10.50 -8.95 -1.06
C GLY A 61 -9.41 -9.88 -0.49
N ARG A 62 -9.83 -10.91 0.25
CA ARG A 62 -8.91 -11.87 0.86
C ARG A 62 -7.99 -12.55 -0.17
N LEU A 63 -8.50 -12.83 -1.37
CA LEU A 63 -7.70 -13.44 -2.44
C LEU A 63 -6.69 -12.47 -3.03
N GLU A 64 -7.04 -11.20 -3.16
CA GLU A 64 -6.13 -10.15 -3.66
C GLU A 64 -4.99 -9.90 -2.69
N LEU A 65 -5.27 -9.92 -1.39
CA LEU A 65 -4.25 -9.80 -0.35
C LEU A 65 -3.21 -10.92 -0.38
N ARG A 66 -3.52 -12.02 -1.05
CA ARG A 66 -2.59 -13.14 -1.27
C ARG A 66 -1.69 -12.94 -2.49
N LYS A 67 -2.01 -12.01 -3.39
CA LYS A 67 -1.23 -11.78 -4.61
C LYS A 67 -0.26 -10.63 -4.40
N ILE A 68 1.02 -10.92 -4.40
CA ILE A 68 2.07 -9.93 -4.14
C ILE A 68 2.11 -8.86 -5.23
N GLN A 69 2.04 -9.26 -6.50
CA GLN A 69 2.17 -8.38 -7.67
C GLN A 69 1.11 -7.28 -7.74
N GLN A 70 -0.10 -7.54 -7.22
CA GLN A 70 -1.24 -6.62 -7.31
C GLN A 70 -1.49 -5.86 -6.01
N SER A 71 -0.86 -6.25 -4.91
CA SER A 71 -1.14 -5.63 -3.63
C SER A 71 -0.21 -4.48 -3.32
N PHE A 72 -0.84 -3.35 -3.00
CA PHE A 72 -0.20 -2.17 -2.45
C PHE A 72 0.80 -1.47 -3.41
N ALA A 73 0.73 -1.72 -4.71
CA ALA A 73 1.68 -1.21 -5.69
C ALA A 73 1.07 -0.24 -6.72
N SER A 74 -0.26 -0.22 -6.88
CA SER A 74 -0.92 0.59 -7.92
C SER A 74 -2.05 1.45 -7.39
N ILE A 75 -2.02 2.72 -7.76
CA ILE A 75 -3.08 3.70 -7.49
C ILE A 75 -4.40 3.36 -8.20
N SER A 76 -4.34 2.60 -9.29
CA SER A 76 -5.54 2.19 -10.03
C SER A 76 -6.45 1.24 -9.26
N HIS A 77 -5.92 0.56 -8.23
CA HIS A 77 -6.70 -0.36 -7.44
C HIS A 77 -7.86 0.34 -6.69
N PRO A 78 -9.07 -0.23 -6.66
CA PRO A 78 -10.24 0.38 -5.99
C PRO A 78 -10.06 0.65 -4.49
N SER A 79 -9.14 -0.04 -3.81
CA SER A 79 -8.86 0.22 -2.39
C SER A 79 -8.13 1.54 -2.11
N TRP A 80 -7.65 2.22 -3.15
CA TRP A 80 -6.96 3.49 -3.02
C TRP A 80 -7.91 4.64 -3.30
N ILE A 81 -7.98 5.57 -2.38
CA ILE A 81 -8.77 6.80 -2.51
C ILE A 81 -7.91 7.90 -3.10
N TRP A 82 -6.67 8.03 -2.61
CA TRP A 82 -5.71 9.03 -3.05
C TRP A 82 -4.28 8.49 -2.95
N GLY A 83 -3.45 8.84 -3.92
CA GLY A 83 -2.04 8.44 -3.95
C GLY A 83 -1.21 9.35 -4.85
N ILE A 84 0.08 9.10 -4.85
CA ILE A 84 1.02 9.71 -5.79
C ILE A 84 1.43 8.62 -6.76
N SER A 85 1.19 8.86 -8.05
CA SER A 85 1.66 7.97 -9.10
C SER A 85 3.14 8.21 -9.33
N ASN A 86 3.91 7.14 -9.33
CA ASN A 86 5.33 7.16 -9.65
C ASN A 86 5.46 6.80 -11.14
N ILE A 87 5.86 7.77 -11.97
CA ILE A 87 6.00 7.62 -13.41
C ILE A 87 7.46 7.46 -13.83
N ASP A 88 7.71 6.78 -14.96
CA ASP A 88 9.05 6.45 -15.46
C ASP A 88 9.99 7.64 -15.66
N ASP A 89 9.44 8.81 -15.88
CA ASP A 89 10.20 10.04 -16.15
C ASP A 89 10.72 10.71 -14.87
N ASP A 90 10.42 10.13 -13.72
CA ASP A 90 10.84 10.68 -12.45
C ASP A 90 12.26 10.17 -12.14
N SER A 91 13.27 11.06 -12.26
CA SER A 91 14.68 10.74 -11.95
C SER A 91 14.86 10.19 -10.53
N ASP A 92 13.91 10.41 -9.64
CA ASP A 92 13.89 9.86 -8.30
C ASP A 92 13.41 8.40 -8.26
N SER A 93 12.78 7.87 -9.33
CA SER A 93 12.40 6.46 -9.43
C SER A 93 13.60 5.52 -9.49
N GLU A 94 14.70 5.97 -10.07
CA GLU A 94 15.97 5.23 -10.17
C GLU A 94 16.84 5.31 -8.92
N ASN A 95 16.49 6.17 -7.97
CA ASN A 95 17.31 6.46 -6.82
C ASN A 95 16.78 5.80 -5.54
N LEU A 96 17.69 5.46 -4.63
CA LEU A 96 17.39 4.99 -3.27
C LEU A 96 16.56 5.99 -2.44
N ARG A 97 16.18 7.14 -3.00
CA ARG A 97 15.47 8.23 -2.31
C ARG A 97 13.96 8.03 -2.27
N ASN A 98 13.40 7.20 -3.15
CA ASN A 98 11.95 7.03 -3.20
C ASN A 98 11.44 6.17 -2.04
N TRP A 99 10.15 6.33 -1.74
CA TRP A 99 9.49 5.61 -0.65
C TRP A 99 9.58 4.08 -0.80
N ALA A 100 9.43 3.57 -2.02
CA ALA A 100 9.44 2.14 -2.28
C ALA A 100 10.79 1.49 -1.94
N ALA A 101 11.91 2.16 -2.23
CA ALA A 101 13.24 1.71 -1.85
C ALA A 101 13.42 1.52 -0.33
N HIS A 102 12.67 2.27 0.47
CA HIS A 102 12.73 2.17 1.93
C HIS A 102 11.86 1.06 2.52
N VAL A 103 10.83 0.60 1.82
CA VAL A 103 9.83 -0.30 2.41
C VAL A 103 9.63 -1.60 1.65
N ASN A 104 10.01 -1.68 0.38
CA ASN A 104 9.77 -2.84 -0.45
C ASN A 104 10.96 -3.81 -0.45
N SER A 105 10.69 -5.09 -0.19
CA SER A 105 11.74 -6.13 -0.11
C SER A 105 12.06 -6.78 -1.47
N PHE A 106 11.23 -6.57 -2.49
CA PHE A 106 11.42 -7.15 -3.84
C PHE A 106 12.05 -6.21 -4.83
N LEU A 107 12.30 -4.98 -4.44
CA LEU A 107 12.92 -4.00 -5.30
C LEU A 107 14.38 -3.78 -4.90
N ARG A 108 15.18 -3.57 -5.93
CA ARG A 108 16.58 -3.24 -5.78
C ARG A 108 16.69 -1.82 -5.19
N GLY A 109 16.94 -1.75 -3.91
CA GLY A 109 17.01 -0.50 -3.18
C GLY A 109 17.92 -0.67 -1.97
N TYR A 110 17.52 -0.14 -0.83
CA TYR A 110 18.28 -0.36 0.41
C TYR A 110 18.38 -1.83 0.82
N THR A 111 17.56 -2.70 0.27
CA THR A 111 17.65 -4.15 0.50
C THR A 111 18.91 -4.77 -0.11
N GLU A 112 19.49 -4.20 -1.19
CA GLU A 112 20.76 -4.67 -1.75
C GLU A 112 21.94 -4.56 -0.76
N VAL A 113 21.86 -3.62 0.16
CA VAL A 113 22.87 -3.44 1.21
C VAL A 113 22.47 -4.12 2.53
N GLY A 114 21.49 -5.05 2.48
CA GLY A 114 21.10 -5.86 3.64
C GLY A 114 20.21 -5.15 4.66
N THR A 115 19.56 -4.05 4.29
CA THR A 115 18.68 -3.29 5.21
C THR A 115 17.22 -3.76 5.12
N TRP A 116 17.01 -5.04 5.30
CA TRP A 116 15.70 -5.67 5.24
C TRP A 116 14.72 -5.11 6.30
N ARG A 117 13.46 -4.90 5.90
CA ARG A 117 12.37 -4.53 6.82
C ARG A 117 11.70 -5.79 7.34
N LYS A 118 11.90 -6.09 8.60
CA LYS A 118 11.33 -7.28 9.24
C LYS A 118 10.65 -6.96 10.56
N ILE A 119 9.73 -7.83 10.96
CA ILE A 119 9.13 -7.77 12.29
C ILE A 119 9.87 -8.69 13.26
N SER A 120 9.65 -8.49 14.55
CA SER A 120 10.21 -9.39 15.55
C SER A 120 9.52 -10.77 15.51
N LYS A 121 10.26 -11.83 15.82
CA LYS A 121 9.70 -13.20 15.98
C LYS A 121 8.50 -13.21 16.94
N ARG A 122 8.56 -12.44 18.02
CA ARG A 122 7.48 -12.32 19.00
C ARG A 122 6.19 -11.78 18.36
N LEU A 123 6.31 -10.70 17.59
CA LEU A 123 5.15 -10.10 16.90
C LEU A 123 4.60 -11.05 15.83
N PHE A 124 5.45 -11.69 15.03
CA PHE A 124 5.03 -12.68 14.04
C PHE A 124 4.23 -13.81 14.69
N ASN A 125 4.70 -14.34 15.82
CA ASN A 125 4.04 -15.43 16.53
C ASN A 125 2.73 -15.01 17.22
N SER A 126 2.53 -13.71 17.49
CA SER A 126 1.27 -13.20 18.04
C SER A 126 0.18 -13.00 16.97
N ILE A 127 0.53 -13.00 15.68
CA ILE A 127 -0.46 -12.93 14.59
C ILE A 127 -1.16 -14.30 14.50
N ASN A 128 -2.49 -14.29 14.57
CA ASN A 128 -3.27 -15.51 14.44
C ASN A 128 -2.96 -16.22 13.10
N SER A 129 -2.85 -17.55 13.12
CA SER A 129 -2.55 -18.35 11.91
C SER A 129 -3.61 -18.20 10.80
N SER A 130 -4.85 -17.88 11.16
CA SER A 130 -5.93 -17.60 10.21
C SER A 130 -5.93 -16.17 9.65
N ASP A 131 -5.12 -15.27 10.22
CA ASP A 131 -5.01 -13.90 9.73
C ASP A 131 -4.18 -13.86 8.45
N VAL A 132 -4.81 -13.45 7.34
CA VAL A 132 -4.15 -13.35 6.04
C VAL A 132 -2.92 -12.44 6.04
N ARG A 133 -2.83 -11.50 6.95
CA ARG A 133 -1.68 -10.58 7.07
C ARG A 133 -0.41 -11.27 7.55
N ARG A 134 -0.52 -12.45 8.17
CA ARG A 134 0.64 -13.25 8.58
C ARG A 134 1.52 -13.62 7.39
N MET A 135 0.92 -13.91 6.23
CA MET A 135 1.66 -14.24 5.01
C MET A 135 2.38 -13.03 4.36
N TRP A 136 2.17 -11.82 4.85
CA TRP A 136 2.95 -10.67 4.41
C TRP A 136 4.38 -10.65 4.97
N PHE A 137 4.73 -11.63 5.75
CA PHE A 137 6.07 -11.81 6.32
C PHE A 137 6.56 -13.22 6.06
N LEU A 138 7.86 -13.36 5.82
CA LEU A 138 8.49 -14.68 5.79
C LEU A 138 8.37 -15.34 7.17
N ASN A 139 8.18 -16.64 7.19
CA ASN A 139 8.23 -17.43 8.43
C ASN A 139 9.69 -17.66 8.87
N GLU A 140 9.90 -18.49 9.89
CA GLU A 140 11.23 -18.82 10.40
C GLU A 140 12.12 -19.57 9.40
N ASN A 141 11.52 -20.24 8.40
CA ASN A 141 12.20 -20.97 7.35
C ASN A 141 12.47 -20.09 6.09
N GLY A 142 12.16 -18.79 6.13
CA GLY A 142 12.35 -17.91 5.00
C GLY A 142 11.27 -18.07 3.89
N THR A 143 10.13 -18.69 4.20
CA THR A 143 9.05 -18.95 3.24
C THR A 143 7.76 -18.21 3.60
N SER A 144 6.88 -18.04 2.63
CA SER A 144 5.51 -17.53 2.85
C SER A 144 4.56 -18.17 1.85
N ASP A 145 3.35 -18.54 2.29
CA ASP A 145 2.27 -19.08 1.44
C ASP A 145 1.80 -18.10 0.35
N ARG A 146 2.24 -16.87 0.42
CA ARG A 146 1.95 -15.83 -0.56
C ARG A 146 2.85 -15.92 -1.79
N LEU A 147 4.06 -16.44 -1.63
CA LEU A 147 5.08 -16.46 -2.68
C LEU A 147 4.81 -17.58 -3.68
N ASN A 148 4.98 -17.28 -4.97
CA ASN A 148 5.10 -18.30 -5.99
C ASN A 148 6.55 -18.83 -6.06
N ALA A 149 6.81 -19.83 -6.91
CA ALA A 149 8.11 -20.47 -7.01
C ALA A 149 9.24 -19.48 -7.43
N SER A 150 8.96 -18.57 -8.36
CA SER A 150 9.96 -17.58 -8.81
C SER A 150 10.26 -16.55 -7.73
N GLU A 151 9.26 -16.12 -6.99
CA GLU A 151 9.41 -15.21 -5.87
C GLU A 151 10.19 -15.84 -4.72
N GLN A 152 9.91 -17.12 -4.42
CA GLN A 152 10.67 -17.86 -3.42
C GLN A 152 12.12 -18.04 -3.86
N GLN A 153 12.35 -18.36 -5.14
CA GLN A 153 13.71 -18.47 -5.68
C GLN A 153 14.48 -17.14 -5.55
N TYR A 154 13.82 -16.01 -5.77
CA TYR A 154 14.44 -14.70 -5.55
C TYR A 154 14.78 -14.49 -4.07
N VAL A 155 13.85 -14.78 -3.15
CA VAL A 155 14.08 -14.71 -1.70
C VAL A 155 15.31 -15.51 -1.29
N ASP A 156 15.43 -16.73 -1.80
CA ASP A 156 16.55 -17.61 -1.51
C ASP A 156 17.86 -17.09 -2.11
N SER A 157 17.83 -16.58 -3.34
CA SER A 157 19.02 -16.08 -4.06
C SER A 157 19.68 -14.88 -3.37
N VAL A 158 18.88 -14.04 -2.72
CA VAL A 158 19.35 -12.86 -1.97
C VAL A 158 19.55 -13.13 -0.48
N ALA A 159 19.35 -14.37 -0.06
CA ALA A 159 19.40 -14.78 1.35
C ALA A 159 18.54 -13.90 2.27
N MET A 160 17.31 -13.63 1.86
CA MET A 160 16.40 -12.74 2.58
C MET A 160 16.11 -13.30 3.98
N PRO A 161 16.33 -12.52 5.05
CA PRO A 161 16.19 -13.04 6.42
C PRO A 161 14.75 -13.42 6.77
N ALA A 162 14.58 -14.38 7.68
CA ALA A 162 13.29 -14.70 8.27
C ALA A 162 12.59 -13.46 8.84
N TYR A 163 11.26 -13.46 8.77
CA TYR A 163 10.38 -12.38 9.24
C TYR A 163 10.45 -11.07 8.43
N THR A 164 11.17 -11.07 7.30
CA THR A 164 11.16 -9.95 6.35
C THR A 164 9.76 -9.77 5.78
N GLN A 165 9.33 -8.52 5.65
CA GLN A 165 8.06 -8.23 5.04
C GLN A 165 8.12 -8.44 3.51
N VAL A 166 7.10 -9.10 2.99
CA VAL A 166 6.87 -9.36 1.56
C VAL A 166 5.50 -8.83 1.12
N LYS A 167 5.05 -7.77 1.77
CA LYS A 167 3.72 -7.18 1.60
C LYS A 167 3.56 -6.46 0.26
N PHE A 168 4.58 -5.69 -0.13
CA PHE A 168 4.51 -4.82 -1.30
C PHE A 168 4.85 -5.61 -2.56
N GLY A 169 4.13 -5.32 -3.64
CA GLY A 169 4.39 -5.90 -4.94
C GLY A 169 5.65 -5.35 -5.61
N TYR A 170 5.89 -5.79 -6.81
CA TYR A 170 6.96 -5.36 -7.68
C TYR A 170 6.39 -5.06 -9.07
N PRO A 171 7.06 -4.25 -9.89
CA PRO A 171 6.60 -3.92 -11.23
C PRO A 171 6.61 -5.15 -12.16
N GLU A 172 5.84 -5.07 -13.25
CA GLU A 172 5.70 -6.15 -14.22
C GLU A 172 7.02 -6.57 -14.89
N ASN A 173 8.00 -5.66 -14.96
CA ASN A 173 9.31 -5.93 -15.52
C ASN A 173 10.23 -6.80 -14.64
N GLY A 174 9.79 -7.18 -13.45
CA GLY A 174 10.40 -8.28 -12.73
C GLY A 174 10.93 -7.99 -11.33
N LEU A 175 11.36 -9.07 -10.69
CA LEU A 175 11.94 -9.09 -9.37
C LEU A 175 13.38 -8.55 -9.39
N GLY A 176 13.70 -7.65 -8.47
CA GLY A 176 15.05 -7.13 -8.33
C GLY A 176 15.44 -6.04 -9.30
N GLU A 177 14.53 -5.54 -10.12
CA GLU A 177 14.79 -4.42 -11.01
C GLU A 177 14.95 -3.11 -10.23
N ARG A 178 15.73 -2.17 -10.80
CA ARG A 178 15.97 -0.85 -10.20
C ARG A 178 14.87 0.15 -10.51
N ASN A 179 14.30 0.04 -11.72
CA ASN A 179 13.24 0.93 -12.17
C ASN A 179 11.91 0.42 -11.67
N PHE A 180 11.36 1.04 -10.65
CA PHE A 180 10.12 0.59 -10.08
C PHE A 180 9.08 1.68 -10.03
N GLN A 181 8.00 1.38 -10.70
CA GLN A 181 6.75 2.13 -10.65
C GLN A 181 5.89 1.57 -9.51
N VAL A 182 6.16 2.00 -8.30
CA VAL A 182 5.29 1.70 -7.16
C VAL A 182 4.69 3.01 -6.68
N ASP A 183 3.39 3.14 -6.88
CA ASP A 183 2.65 4.30 -6.44
C ASP A 183 2.66 4.43 -4.91
N ILE A 184 2.62 5.66 -4.42
CA ILE A 184 2.65 5.95 -2.99
C ILE A 184 1.22 6.13 -2.47
N PRO A 185 0.71 5.23 -1.59
CA PRO A 185 -0.61 5.40 -1.01
C PRO A 185 -0.62 6.51 0.03
N LEU A 186 -1.51 7.45 -0.13
CA LEU A 186 -1.77 8.51 0.86
C LEU A 186 -3.03 8.21 1.67
N ILE A 187 -4.10 7.77 1.01
CA ILE A 187 -5.36 7.38 1.63
C ILE A 187 -5.91 6.12 1.00
N ARG A 188 -6.33 5.19 1.86
CA ARG A 188 -7.02 3.95 1.56
C ARG A 188 -8.23 3.80 2.45
#